data_f2f123ae77a895a0abfd73cf6b076068
#
_entry.id   f2f123ae77a895a0abfd73cf6b076068
#
_cell.length_a   1.000
_cell.length_b   1.000
_cell.length_c   1.000
_cell.angle_alpha   90.00
_cell.angle_beta   90.00
_cell.angle_gamma   90.00
#
_symmetry.space_group_name_H-M   'P 1'
#
loop_
_entity.id
_entity.type
_entity.pdbx_description
1 polymer ?
#
loop_
_entity_poly.entity_id
_entity_poly.type
_entity_poly.pdbx_seq_one_letter_code
_entity_poly.pdbx_strand_id
1 'polypeptide(L)'
;MTPTADDILSRAHVVVLPMAVRFRGITVREALLIDGPAGWGEFSPFVEYEPAEAAAWLASGIEAAFTGLPEASGWVEVNGTIPATDDVEAVLERFPGVSTFKLKVAESSQSLTDDLRHLTTLHTLRPNARIRVDANRAWSVDEAVEAAHAFAKVCDLEYIEQPCATAEELAEVRRRLASTVATPIAADESIRRAEDPFKVAQLGAADVAVCKVAPLGGVGRLCGVVDKLGLDVTVASALDTAVGMDAGLVAAKLTGSRAAGLATQRLFVEDVAAPRPVVDGRMEVTRTTPDPARLHELRAGEQRRDWWYQRVRDCLDFL
;
A
#
# COMPACT_ATOMS: atom_id res chain seq x y z
N MET A 1 -12.65 17.63 18.19
CA MET A 1 -13.27 18.61 17.25
C MET A 1 -12.56 18.44 15.93
N THR A 2 -13.29 18.23 14.85
CA THR A 2 -12.68 18.13 13.51
C THR A 2 -12.07 19.48 13.14
N PRO A 3 -10.81 19.54 12.66
CA PRO A 3 -10.20 20.81 12.25
C PRO A 3 -10.95 21.40 11.05
N THR A 4 -10.97 22.73 10.97
CA THR A 4 -11.52 23.45 9.83
C THR A 4 -10.57 23.38 8.63
N ALA A 5 -11.04 23.75 7.43
CA ALA A 5 -10.18 23.86 6.26
C ALA A 5 -8.99 24.81 6.53
N ASP A 6 -9.23 25.95 7.19
CA ASP A 6 -8.19 26.94 7.48
C ASP A 6 -7.15 26.40 8.49
N ASP A 7 -7.58 25.61 9.49
CA ASP A 7 -6.66 24.94 10.42
C ASP A 7 -5.71 23.98 9.68
N ILE A 8 -6.21 23.26 8.68
CA ILE A 8 -5.42 22.32 7.88
C ILE A 8 -4.52 23.08 6.89
N LEU A 9 -5.11 24.01 6.11
CA LEU A 9 -4.42 24.65 5.00
C LEU A 9 -3.33 25.63 5.44
N SER A 10 -3.48 26.26 6.61
CA SER A 10 -2.42 27.11 7.20
C SER A 10 -1.16 26.34 7.59
N ARG A 11 -1.25 25.00 7.67
CA ARG A 11 -0.18 24.06 8.06
C ARG A 11 0.22 23.11 6.93
N ALA A 12 -0.29 23.36 5.71
CA ALA A 12 -0.15 22.41 4.60
C ALA A 12 1.09 22.70 3.75
N HIS A 13 1.78 21.61 3.38
CA HIS A 13 2.90 21.60 2.45
C HIS A 13 2.57 20.64 1.30
N VAL A 14 2.38 21.16 0.09
CA VAL A 14 2.14 20.33 -1.09
C VAL A 14 3.46 20.03 -1.77
N VAL A 15 3.77 18.73 -1.92
CA VAL A 15 5.04 18.24 -2.46
C VAL A 15 4.83 17.34 -3.69
N VAL A 16 5.85 17.30 -4.54
CA VAL A 16 5.89 16.52 -5.78
C VAL A 16 7.16 15.68 -5.76
N LEU A 17 7.00 14.36 -5.61
CA LEU A 17 8.09 13.42 -5.47
C LEU A 17 8.35 12.68 -6.78
N PRO A 18 9.55 12.76 -7.37
CA PRO A 18 9.91 11.98 -8.54
C PRO A 18 10.08 10.51 -8.17
N MET A 19 9.60 9.61 -9.02
CA MET A 19 9.72 8.16 -8.82
C MET A 19 10.88 7.60 -9.63
N ALA A 20 11.66 6.69 -9.02
CA ALA A 20 12.76 5.98 -9.67
C ALA A 20 12.28 4.88 -10.63
N VAL A 21 11.05 4.41 -10.44
CA VAL A 21 10.40 3.41 -11.28
C VAL A 21 8.96 3.83 -11.55
N ARG A 22 8.45 3.51 -12.74
CA ARG A 22 7.03 3.67 -13.03
C ARG A 22 6.23 2.67 -12.21
N PHE A 23 5.22 3.15 -11.47
CA PHE A 23 4.38 2.31 -10.64
C PHE A 23 2.92 2.79 -10.75
N ARG A 24 1.95 1.89 -10.95
CA ARG A 24 0.54 2.23 -11.23
C ARG A 24 0.36 3.28 -12.35
N GLY A 25 1.25 3.26 -13.34
CA GLY A 25 1.19 4.20 -14.45
C GLY A 25 1.76 5.60 -14.17
N ILE A 26 2.12 5.94 -12.93
CA ILE A 26 2.69 7.24 -12.57
C ILE A 26 4.21 7.20 -12.44
N THR A 27 4.85 8.33 -12.71
CA THR A 27 6.29 8.59 -12.52
C THR A 27 6.55 9.72 -11.51
N VAL A 28 5.49 10.30 -11.01
CA VAL A 28 5.51 11.39 -10.02
C VAL A 28 4.42 11.13 -9.01
N ARG A 29 4.74 11.27 -7.72
CA ARG A 29 3.80 11.18 -6.62
C ARG A 29 3.60 12.55 -5.98
N GLU A 30 2.36 12.97 -5.81
CA GLU A 30 2.02 14.21 -5.11
C GLU A 30 1.41 13.89 -3.75
N ALA A 31 1.70 14.75 -2.76
CA ALA A 31 1.14 14.66 -1.42
C ALA A 31 0.94 16.05 -0.81
N LEU A 32 -0.10 16.22 0.00
CA LEU A 32 -0.27 17.33 0.91
C LEU A 32 0.08 16.84 2.32
N LEU A 33 1.12 17.41 2.90
CA LEU A 33 1.57 17.12 4.26
C LEU A 33 1.01 18.17 5.21
N ILE A 34 0.65 17.78 6.43
CA ILE A 34 0.03 18.65 7.44
C ILE A 34 0.93 18.67 8.66
N ASP A 35 1.52 19.85 8.98
CA ASP A 35 2.30 20.08 10.22
C ASP A 35 1.34 20.40 11.37
N GLY A 36 0.74 19.37 11.94
CA GLY A 36 -0.28 19.50 12.98
C GLY A 36 0.27 19.57 14.40
N PRO A 37 -0.58 19.92 15.38
CA PRO A 37 -0.18 20.04 16.79
C PRO A 37 0.20 18.70 17.45
N ALA A 38 -0.22 17.57 16.89
CA ALA A 38 0.07 16.23 17.40
C ALA A 38 1.14 15.49 16.59
N GLY A 39 1.58 16.05 15.47
CA GLY A 39 2.58 15.49 14.58
C GLY A 39 2.32 15.79 13.11
N TRP A 40 3.03 15.12 12.25
CA TRP A 40 2.85 15.23 10.82
C TRP A 40 1.82 14.24 10.30
N GLY A 41 0.92 14.71 9.41
CA GLY A 41 -0.05 13.88 8.70
C GLY A 41 0.12 13.97 7.19
N GLU A 42 -0.43 13.01 6.47
CA GLU A 42 -0.38 12.96 5.01
C GLU A 42 -1.78 12.81 4.41
N PHE A 43 -2.08 13.66 3.43
CA PHE A 43 -3.24 13.56 2.55
C PHE A 43 -2.74 13.43 1.11
N SER A 44 -2.75 12.20 0.58
CA SER A 44 -2.17 11.90 -0.72
C SER A 44 -3.00 10.92 -1.55
N PRO A 45 -4.34 11.10 -1.68
CA PRO A 45 -5.13 10.25 -2.57
C PRO A 45 -4.64 10.38 -4.01
N PHE A 46 -4.80 9.32 -4.80
CA PHE A 46 -4.51 9.41 -6.22
C PHE A 46 -5.43 10.44 -6.88
N VAL A 47 -4.89 11.12 -7.90
CA VAL A 47 -5.56 12.29 -8.49
C VAL A 47 -6.89 11.97 -9.17
N GLU A 48 -7.05 10.73 -9.59
CA GLU A 48 -8.27 10.22 -10.23
C GLU A 48 -9.41 9.89 -9.24
N TYR A 49 -9.14 9.89 -7.92
CA TYR A 49 -10.17 9.58 -6.94
C TYR A 49 -11.07 10.79 -6.69
N GLU A 50 -12.38 10.55 -6.69
CA GLU A 50 -13.37 11.57 -6.37
C GLU A 50 -13.31 11.98 -4.89
N PRO A 51 -13.81 13.18 -4.51
CA PRO A 51 -13.75 13.68 -3.15
C PRO A 51 -14.30 12.71 -2.08
N ALA A 52 -15.38 12.01 -2.37
CA ALA A 52 -15.99 11.04 -1.45
C ALA A 52 -15.03 9.87 -1.12
N GLU A 53 -14.30 9.33 -2.12
CA GLU A 53 -13.29 8.29 -1.90
C GLU A 53 -12.03 8.87 -1.22
N ALA A 54 -11.64 10.08 -1.61
CA ALA A 54 -10.45 10.76 -1.09
C ALA A 54 -10.63 11.24 0.37
N ALA A 55 -11.85 11.43 0.84
CA ALA A 55 -12.15 11.90 2.20
C ALA A 55 -11.57 10.99 3.29
N ALA A 56 -11.58 9.66 3.09
CA ALA A 56 -10.96 8.72 4.01
C ALA A 56 -9.45 9.00 4.19
N TRP A 57 -8.74 9.36 3.11
CA TRP A 57 -7.34 9.73 3.14
C TRP A 57 -7.11 11.02 3.93
N LEU A 58 -8.03 11.99 3.79
CA LEU A 58 -7.98 13.22 4.58
C LEU A 58 -8.21 12.93 6.06
N ALA A 59 -9.16 12.05 6.40
CA ALA A 59 -9.39 11.62 7.77
C ALA A 59 -8.14 11.01 8.40
N SER A 60 -7.40 10.18 7.65
CA SER A 60 -6.12 9.60 8.08
C SER A 60 -5.06 10.68 8.36
N GLY A 61 -4.93 11.65 7.46
CA GLY A 61 -4.00 12.78 7.64
C GLY A 61 -4.36 13.63 8.86
N ILE A 62 -5.66 13.87 9.07
CA ILE A 62 -6.17 14.60 10.23
C ILE A 62 -5.92 13.82 11.53
N GLU A 63 -6.16 12.51 11.55
CA GLU A 63 -5.85 11.66 12.72
C GLU A 63 -4.38 11.84 13.11
N ALA A 64 -3.45 11.67 12.18
CA ALA A 64 -2.02 11.76 12.45
C ALA A 64 -1.58 13.15 12.91
N ALA A 65 -2.11 14.22 12.26
CA ALA A 65 -1.69 15.60 12.50
C ALA A 65 -2.33 16.24 13.74
N PHE A 66 -3.58 15.93 14.05
CA PHE A 66 -4.35 16.64 15.08
C PHE A 66 -4.68 15.76 16.30
N THR A 67 -4.84 14.46 16.13
CA THR A 67 -5.10 13.52 17.25
C THR A 67 -3.81 12.87 17.71
N GLY A 68 -2.92 12.59 16.77
CA GLY A 68 -1.68 11.84 16.95
C GLY A 68 -1.87 10.35 16.69
N LEU A 69 -0.83 9.73 16.16
CA LEU A 69 -0.82 8.28 15.94
C LEU A 69 -0.70 7.55 17.28
N PRO A 70 -1.33 6.39 17.46
CA PRO A 70 -1.19 5.55 18.65
C PRO A 70 0.27 5.24 18.98
N GLU A 71 0.58 5.03 20.26
CA GLU A 71 1.91 4.63 20.69
C GLU A 71 2.25 3.22 20.19
N ALA A 72 3.36 3.11 19.51
CA ALA A 72 3.94 1.84 19.06
C ALA A 72 5.45 1.99 18.92
N SER A 73 6.19 0.92 19.15
CA SER A 73 7.65 0.91 19.07
C SER A 73 8.21 -0.45 18.63
N GLY A 74 9.48 -0.49 18.32
CA GLY A 74 10.18 -1.68 17.88
C GLY A 74 10.23 -1.80 16.36
N TRP A 75 10.28 -3.02 15.84
CA TRP A 75 10.56 -3.33 14.45
C TRP A 75 9.38 -4.02 13.77
N VAL A 76 9.20 -3.74 12.48
CA VAL A 76 8.21 -4.35 11.58
C VAL A 76 8.95 -5.00 10.43
N GLU A 77 8.67 -6.28 10.17
CA GLU A 77 9.17 -6.96 8.96
C GLU A 77 8.51 -6.35 7.72
N VAL A 78 9.30 -6.11 6.66
CA VAL A 78 8.78 -5.50 5.42
C VAL A 78 9.05 -6.37 4.21
N ASN A 79 8.23 -6.23 3.17
CA ASN A 79 8.48 -6.85 1.88
C ASN A 79 9.06 -5.87 0.86
N GLY A 80 9.87 -6.40 -0.06
CA GLY A 80 10.23 -5.71 -1.30
C GLY A 80 9.09 -5.79 -2.30
N THR A 81 8.85 -4.72 -3.06
CA THR A 81 7.85 -4.70 -4.14
C THR A 81 8.57 -4.64 -5.48
N ILE A 82 8.28 -5.61 -6.33
CA ILE A 82 8.85 -5.72 -7.67
C ILE A 82 7.75 -5.32 -8.65
N PRO A 83 7.87 -4.15 -9.30
CA PRO A 83 6.94 -3.73 -10.36
C PRO A 83 7.10 -4.63 -11.59
N ALA A 84 6.19 -4.48 -12.56
CA ALA A 84 6.36 -5.08 -13.87
C ALA A 84 7.64 -4.54 -14.53
N THR A 85 8.66 -5.39 -14.65
CA THR A 85 9.98 -5.03 -15.18
C THR A 85 10.68 -6.26 -15.73
N ASP A 86 11.47 -6.07 -16.77
CA ASP A 86 12.36 -7.11 -17.29
C ASP A 86 13.64 -7.26 -16.47
N ASP A 87 13.97 -6.26 -15.64
CA ASP A 87 15.16 -6.24 -14.78
C ASP A 87 14.78 -6.48 -13.30
N VAL A 88 14.36 -7.69 -13.01
CA VAL A 88 14.02 -8.13 -11.64
C VAL A 88 15.24 -8.03 -10.71
N GLU A 89 16.43 -8.33 -11.21
CA GLU A 89 17.67 -8.33 -10.42
C GLU A 89 18.01 -6.93 -9.90
N ALA A 90 17.99 -5.91 -10.77
CA ALA A 90 18.26 -4.52 -10.37
C ALA A 90 17.24 -3.99 -9.35
N VAL A 91 15.99 -4.46 -9.42
CA VAL A 91 14.98 -4.09 -8.41
C VAL A 91 15.26 -4.78 -7.08
N LEU A 92 15.69 -6.05 -7.08
CA LEU A 92 16.02 -6.79 -5.86
C LEU A 92 17.16 -6.12 -5.06
N GLU A 93 18.12 -5.49 -5.73
CA GLU A 93 19.23 -4.76 -5.10
C GLU A 93 18.76 -3.57 -4.24
N ARG A 94 17.56 -3.04 -4.51
CA ARG A 94 16.96 -1.96 -3.72
C ARG A 94 16.47 -2.41 -2.34
N PHE A 95 16.36 -3.72 -2.12
CA PHE A 95 15.78 -4.31 -0.91
C PHE A 95 16.77 -5.25 -0.18
N PRO A 96 17.91 -4.74 0.28
CA PRO A 96 18.90 -5.57 0.96
C PRO A 96 18.34 -6.17 2.27
N GLY A 97 18.60 -7.45 2.50
CA GLY A 97 18.17 -8.16 3.71
C GLY A 97 16.70 -8.52 3.80
N VAL A 98 15.88 -8.12 2.81
CA VAL A 98 14.45 -8.47 2.74
C VAL A 98 14.30 -9.94 2.33
N SER A 99 13.39 -10.66 3.01
CA SER A 99 13.11 -12.09 2.79
C SER A 99 11.72 -12.37 2.22
N THR A 100 10.90 -11.33 2.02
CA THR A 100 9.56 -11.43 1.44
C THR A 100 9.45 -10.48 0.26
N PHE A 101 8.95 -10.94 -0.89
CA PHE A 101 8.80 -10.12 -2.08
C PHE A 101 7.41 -10.23 -2.65
N LYS A 102 6.86 -9.08 -3.10
CA LYS A 102 5.60 -8.99 -3.83
C LYS A 102 5.87 -8.62 -5.29
N LEU A 103 5.58 -9.52 -6.21
CA LEU A 103 5.72 -9.34 -7.65
C LEU A 103 4.40 -8.85 -8.25
N LYS A 104 4.43 -7.77 -9.01
CA LYS A 104 3.30 -7.32 -9.82
C LYS A 104 3.15 -8.21 -11.04
N VAL A 105 1.94 -8.70 -11.28
CA VAL A 105 1.57 -9.58 -12.40
C VAL A 105 0.33 -9.02 -13.11
N ALA A 106 -0.03 -9.61 -14.25
CA ALA A 106 -1.22 -9.25 -15.01
C ALA A 106 -1.25 -7.78 -15.49
N GLU A 107 -0.11 -7.13 -15.63
CA GLU A 107 -0.06 -5.80 -16.24
C GLU A 107 -0.47 -5.87 -17.71
N SER A 108 -1.15 -4.84 -18.21
CA SER A 108 -1.77 -4.82 -19.55
C SER A 108 -0.77 -5.06 -20.71
N SER A 109 0.50 -4.84 -20.46
CA SER A 109 1.59 -5.07 -21.42
C SER A 109 2.28 -6.44 -21.29
N GLN A 110 1.83 -7.28 -20.35
CA GLN A 110 2.46 -8.57 -20.03
C GLN A 110 1.48 -9.72 -20.23
N SER A 111 2.03 -10.86 -20.60
CA SER A 111 1.32 -12.14 -20.66
C SER A 111 1.61 -12.99 -19.42
N LEU A 112 0.82 -14.05 -19.22
CA LEU A 112 1.12 -15.06 -18.18
C LEU A 112 2.52 -15.67 -18.35
N THR A 113 3.02 -15.78 -19.58
CA THR A 113 4.39 -16.26 -19.84
C THR A 113 5.44 -15.29 -19.31
N ASP A 114 5.22 -13.99 -19.44
CA ASP A 114 6.10 -12.97 -18.87
C ASP A 114 6.07 -13.00 -17.35
N ASP A 115 4.89 -13.11 -16.75
CA ASP A 115 4.72 -13.25 -15.30
C ASP A 115 5.44 -14.47 -14.75
N LEU A 116 5.34 -15.62 -15.43
CA LEU A 116 6.07 -16.85 -15.09
C LEU A 116 7.58 -16.67 -15.20
N ARG A 117 8.07 -15.97 -16.22
CA ARG A 117 9.49 -15.67 -16.38
C ARG A 117 10.00 -14.81 -15.23
N HIS A 118 9.28 -13.77 -14.85
CA HIS A 118 9.64 -12.89 -13.73
C HIS A 118 9.62 -13.64 -12.40
N LEU A 119 8.58 -14.47 -12.16
CA LEU A 119 8.48 -15.30 -10.96
C LEU A 119 9.64 -16.31 -10.88
N THR A 120 9.96 -16.97 -11.99
CA THR A 120 11.08 -17.92 -12.05
C THR A 120 12.42 -17.23 -11.78
N THR A 121 12.63 -16.04 -12.33
CA THR A 121 13.83 -15.22 -12.08
C THR A 121 13.95 -14.86 -10.60
N LEU A 122 12.84 -14.33 -10.02
CA LEU A 122 12.79 -13.98 -8.60
C LEU A 122 13.09 -15.20 -7.71
N HIS A 123 12.44 -16.32 -7.96
CA HIS A 123 12.64 -17.55 -7.18
C HIS A 123 14.06 -18.09 -7.31
N THR A 124 14.66 -18.02 -8.51
CA THR A 124 16.04 -18.45 -8.74
C THR A 124 17.04 -17.58 -7.99
N LEU A 125 16.86 -16.25 -8.01
CA LEU A 125 17.75 -15.30 -7.32
C LEU A 125 17.53 -15.28 -5.79
N ARG A 126 16.36 -15.68 -5.32
CA ARG A 126 15.97 -15.69 -3.90
C ARG A 126 15.20 -16.96 -3.53
N PRO A 127 15.83 -18.15 -3.56
CA PRO A 127 15.12 -19.44 -3.43
C PRO A 127 14.44 -19.65 -2.06
N ASN A 128 14.88 -18.94 -1.03
CA ASN A 128 14.31 -19.02 0.31
C ASN A 128 13.35 -17.88 0.64
N ALA A 129 13.06 -17.00 -0.33
CA ALA A 129 12.14 -15.89 -0.10
C ALA A 129 10.68 -16.38 -0.07
N ARG A 130 9.88 -15.75 0.77
CA ARG A 130 8.41 -15.79 0.65
C ARG A 130 8.00 -14.91 -0.52
N ILE A 131 7.24 -15.46 -1.45
CA ILE A 131 6.84 -14.75 -2.65
C ILE A 131 5.33 -14.58 -2.66
N ARG A 132 4.90 -13.37 -2.99
CA ARG A 132 3.51 -12.95 -3.22
C ARG A 132 3.39 -12.46 -4.64
N VAL A 133 2.22 -12.64 -5.25
CA VAL A 133 1.90 -11.99 -6.52
C VAL A 133 0.68 -11.10 -6.35
N ASP A 134 0.61 -10.00 -7.11
CA ASP A 134 -0.47 -9.03 -7.02
C ASP A 134 -0.96 -8.68 -8.43
N ALA A 135 -2.17 -9.13 -8.74
CA ALA A 135 -2.81 -8.96 -10.04
C ALA A 135 -3.68 -7.70 -10.16
N ASN A 136 -3.88 -6.95 -9.07
CA ASN A 136 -4.64 -5.70 -9.06
C ASN A 136 -5.99 -5.78 -9.80
N ARG A 137 -6.74 -6.86 -9.61
CA ARG A 137 -8.08 -7.09 -10.19
C ARG A 137 -8.11 -7.40 -11.69
N ALA A 138 -6.97 -7.73 -12.30
CA ALA A 138 -6.87 -7.79 -13.76
C ALA A 138 -7.43 -9.07 -14.38
N TRP A 139 -7.55 -10.17 -13.61
CA TRP A 139 -7.98 -11.45 -14.14
C TRP A 139 -9.49 -11.71 -13.98
N SER A 140 -10.04 -12.47 -14.93
CA SER A 140 -11.26 -13.24 -14.73
C SER A 140 -10.99 -14.42 -13.78
N VAL A 141 -12.06 -15.09 -13.32
CA VAL A 141 -11.94 -16.29 -12.47
C VAL A 141 -11.15 -17.40 -13.18
N ASP A 142 -11.37 -17.61 -14.48
CA ASP A 142 -10.69 -18.65 -15.25
C ASP A 142 -9.19 -18.36 -15.38
N GLU A 143 -8.82 -17.14 -15.72
CA GLU A 143 -7.43 -16.69 -15.81
C GLU A 143 -6.72 -16.76 -14.45
N ALA A 144 -7.39 -16.37 -13.37
CA ALA A 144 -6.84 -16.45 -12.02
C ALA A 144 -6.53 -17.90 -11.60
N VAL A 145 -7.42 -18.83 -11.91
CA VAL A 145 -7.24 -20.28 -11.65
C VAL A 145 -6.12 -20.85 -12.51
N GLU A 146 -6.05 -20.50 -13.80
CA GLU A 146 -4.96 -20.90 -14.70
C GLU A 146 -3.61 -20.38 -14.19
N ALA A 147 -3.53 -19.09 -13.85
CA ALA A 147 -2.32 -18.46 -13.32
C ALA A 147 -1.86 -19.12 -12.01
N ALA A 148 -2.78 -19.38 -11.07
CA ALA A 148 -2.46 -20.06 -9.81
C ALA A 148 -1.85 -21.44 -10.03
N HIS A 149 -2.41 -22.25 -10.93
CA HIS A 149 -1.84 -23.56 -11.30
C HIS A 149 -0.47 -23.43 -11.99
N ALA A 150 -0.28 -22.40 -12.80
CA ALA A 150 0.99 -22.18 -13.47
C ALA A 150 2.09 -21.74 -12.48
N PHE A 151 1.78 -20.82 -11.56
CA PHE A 151 2.71 -20.34 -10.52
C PHE A 151 3.09 -21.46 -9.55
N ALA A 152 2.16 -22.30 -9.15
CA ALA A 152 2.41 -23.44 -8.26
C ALA A 152 3.42 -24.47 -8.81
N LYS A 153 3.66 -24.48 -10.14
CA LYS A 153 4.73 -25.27 -10.76
C LYS A 153 6.12 -24.66 -10.60
N VAL A 154 6.19 -23.36 -10.27
CA VAL A 154 7.46 -22.63 -10.07
C VAL A 154 7.85 -22.64 -8.60
N CYS A 155 6.96 -22.20 -7.71
CA CYS A 155 7.19 -22.16 -6.27
C CYS A 155 5.87 -22.06 -5.49
N ASP A 156 5.95 -22.33 -4.18
CA ASP A 156 4.85 -22.06 -3.26
C ASP A 156 4.75 -20.54 -3.01
N LEU A 157 3.57 -19.96 -3.31
CA LEU A 157 3.29 -18.57 -3.03
C LEU A 157 2.73 -18.41 -1.61
N GLU A 158 3.13 -17.33 -0.93
CA GLU A 158 2.53 -16.94 0.35
C GLU A 158 1.07 -16.54 0.17
N TYR A 159 0.74 -15.84 -0.94
CA TYR A 159 -0.61 -15.59 -1.40
C TYR A 159 -0.66 -14.98 -2.82
N ILE A 160 -1.85 -15.01 -3.42
CA ILE A 160 -2.21 -14.23 -4.62
C ILE A 160 -3.11 -13.08 -4.18
N GLU A 161 -2.67 -11.83 -4.38
CA GLU A 161 -3.38 -10.60 -3.99
C GLU A 161 -4.32 -10.17 -5.11
N GLN A 162 -5.59 -9.95 -4.74
CA GLN A 162 -6.67 -9.40 -5.55
C GLN A 162 -6.66 -9.89 -7.01
N PRO A 163 -6.78 -11.21 -7.25
CA PRO A 163 -6.75 -11.73 -8.61
C PRO A 163 -7.88 -11.18 -9.48
N CYS A 164 -9.09 -11.04 -8.94
CA CYS A 164 -10.29 -10.65 -9.67
C CYS A 164 -10.91 -9.36 -9.12
N ALA A 165 -11.93 -8.83 -9.81
CA ALA A 165 -12.50 -7.52 -9.56
C ALA A 165 -13.40 -7.46 -8.32
N THR A 166 -14.13 -8.54 -7.99
CA THR A 166 -15.16 -8.56 -6.95
C THR A 166 -14.87 -9.60 -5.86
N ALA A 167 -15.47 -9.42 -4.69
CA ALA A 167 -15.37 -10.40 -3.60
C ALA A 167 -15.99 -11.76 -3.95
N GLU A 168 -17.05 -11.76 -4.73
CA GLU A 168 -17.70 -12.97 -5.23
C GLU A 168 -16.78 -13.77 -6.14
N GLU A 169 -16.07 -13.10 -7.04
CA GLU A 169 -15.08 -13.75 -7.92
C GLU A 169 -13.90 -14.29 -7.11
N LEU A 170 -13.42 -13.56 -6.09
CA LEU A 170 -12.38 -14.07 -5.17
C LEU A 170 -12.85 -15.36 -4.46
N ALA A 171 -14.09 -15.37 -3.96
CA ALA A 171 -14.67 -16.56 -3.32
C ALA A 171 -14.74 -17.74 -4.30
N GLU A 172 -15.10 -17.50 -5.56
CA GLU A 172 -15.14 -18.53 -6.59
C GLU A 172 -13.73 -19.04 -6.95
N VAL A 173 -12.73 -18.17 -7.11
CA VAL A 173 -11.33 -18.57 -7.31
C VAL A 173 -10.88 -19.47 -6.16
N ARG A 174 -11.07 -19.03 -4.91
CA ARG A 174 -10.69 -19.76 -3.71
C ARG A 174 -11.36 -21.14 -3.65
N ARG A 175 -12.66 -21.21 -3.97
CA ARG A 175 -13.42 -22.47 -4.03
C ARG A 175 -12.85 -23.42 -5.08
N ARG A 176 -12.50 -22.95 -6.27
CA ARG A 176 -11.94 -23.76 -7.37
C ARG A 176 -10.54 -24.26 -7.08
N LEU A 177 -9.74 -23.48 -6.37
CA LEU A 177 -8.37 -23.87 -5.99
C LEU A 177 -8.32 -24.83 -4.79
N ALA A 178 -9.33 -24.87 -3.94
CA ALA A 178 -9.32 -25.57 -2.65
C ALA A 178 -8.89 -27.04 -2.69
N SER A 179 -9.08 -27.74 -3.81
CA SER A 179 -8.71 -29.16 -3.97
C SER A 179 -7.47 -29.38 -4.85
N THR A 180 -6.90 -28.33 -5.42
CA THR A 180 -5.85 -28.44 -6.45
C THR A 180 -4.58 -27.67 -6.14
N VAL A 181 -4.68 -26.48 -5.56
CA VAL A 181 -3.55 -25.60 -5.25
C VAL A 181 -3.79 -24.96 -3.89
N ALA A 182 -2.88 -25.17 -2.95
CA ALA A 182 -2.96 -24.65 -1.59
C ALA A 182 -2.47 -23.20 -1.45
N THR A 183 -2.65 -22.35 -2.47
CA THR A 183 -2.22 -20.96 -2.42
C THR A 183 -3.32 -20.08 -1.81
N PRO A 184 -3.02 -19.36 -0.70
CA PRO A 184 -3.96 -18.42 -0.09
C PRO A 184 -4.34 -17.29 -1.04
N ILE A 185 -5.55 -16.74 -0.89
CA ILE A 185 -6.03 -15.56 -1.60
C ILE A 185 -6.01 -14.37 -0.64
N ALA A 186 -5.47 -13.23 -1.07
CA ALA A 186 -5.49 -11.99 -0.33
C ALA A 186 -6.40 -10.95 -1.01
N ALA A 187 -7.16 -10.20 -0.20
CA ALA A 187 -8.03 -9.11 -0.67
C ALA A 187 -7.43 -7.74 -0.33
N ASP A 188 -7.29 -6.86 -1.31
CA ASP A 188 -6.90 -5.43 -1.18
C ASP A 188 -8.08 -4.52 -1.58
N GLU A 189 -8.36 -4.39 -2.86
CA GLU A 189 -9.41 -3.50 -3.37
C GLU A 189 -10.80 -3.89 -2.86
N SER A 190 -11.05 -5.16 -2.67
CA SER A 190 -12.31 -5.67 -2.12
C SER A 190 -12.52 -5.31 -0.63
N ILE A 191 -11.51 -4.73 0.03
CA ILE A 191 -11.60 -4.20 1.39
C ILE A 191 -11.60 -2.67 1.35
N ARG A 192 -10.55 -2.05 0.82
CA ARG A 192 -10.32 -0.61 0.90
C ARG A 192 -11.23 0.25 0.01
N ARG A 193 -11.83 -0.34 -1.02
CA ARG A 193 -12.75 0.34 -1.95
C ARG A 193 -14.18 -0.20 -1.89
N ALA A 194 -14.45 -1.13 -1.00
CA ALA A 194 -15.77 -1.71 -0.86
C ALA A 194 -16.66 -0.83 0.04
N GLU A 195 -17.94 -0.73 -0.28
CA GLU A 195 -18.96 -0.15 0.60
C GLU A 195 -19.04 -0.96 1.91
N ASP A 196 -18.92 -2.29 1.83
CA ASP A 196 -18.82 -3.18 2.98
C ASP A 196 -17.49 -3.96 2.94
N PRO A 197 -16.48 -3.55 3.70
CA PRO A 197 -15.20 -4.25 3.78
C PRO A 197 -15.33 -5.65 4.41
N PHE A 198 -16.41 -5.93 5.14
CA PHE A 198 -16.64 -7.21 5.80
C PHE A 198 -17.23 -8.28 4.88
N LYS A 199 -17.72 -7.91 3.70
CA LYS A 199 -18.25 -8.82 2.69
C LYS A 199 -17.25 -9.91 2.31
N VAL A 200 -15.93 -9.57 2.29
CA VAL A 200 -14.86 -10.53 2.02
C VAL A 200 -14.85 -11.66 3.03
N ALA A 201 -14.99 -11.36 4.33
CA ALA A 201 -15.05 -12.37 5.38
C ALA A 201 -16.37 -13.15 5.34
N GLN A 202 -17.50 -12.47 5.13
CA GLN A 202 -18.83 -13.09 5.05
C GLN A 202 -18.91 -14.14 3.92
N LEU A 203 -18.29 -13.88 2.79
CA LEU A 203 -18.23 -14.78 1.64
C LEU A 203 -17.12 -15.84 1.74
N GLY A 204 -16.24 -15.75 2.75
CA GLY A 204 -15.04 -16.57 2.80
C GLY A 204 -14.15 -16.36 1.57
N ALA A 205 -14.08 -15.11 1.08
CA ALA A 205 -13.47 -14.78 -0.21
C ALA A 205 -11.94 -14.69 -0.16
N ALA A 206 -11.35 -14.53 1.04
CA ALA A 206 -9.90 -14.41 1.20
C ALA A 206 -9.42 -15.07 2.50
N ASP A 207 -8.14 -15.36 2.56
CA ASP A 207 -7.40 -15.85 3.72
C ASP A 207 -6.62 -14.73 4.40
N VAL A 208 -6.25 -13.70 3.63
CA VAL A 208 -5.44 -12.57 4.08
C VAL A 208 -6.12 -11.25 3.68
N ALA A 209 -6.15 -10.30 4.62
CA ALA A 209 -6.58 -8.93 4.39
C ALA A 209 -5.37 -8.03 4.13
N VAL A 210 -5.27 -7.43 2.95
CA VAL A 210 -4.28 -6.38 2.67
C VAL A 210 -4.92 -5.03 2.99
N CYS A 211 -4.44 -4.37 4.04
CA CYS A 211 -5.01 -3.14 4.55
C CYS A 211 -4.05 -1.96 4.38
N LYS A 212 -4.59 -0.80 4.02
CA LYS A 212 -3.84 0.45 3.86
C LYS A 212 -4.45 1.53 4.74
N VAL A 213 -3.61 2.24 5.49
CA VAL A 213 -4.07 3.19 6.52
C VAL A 213 -4.88 4.32 5.92
N ALA A 214 -4.33 5.03 4.94
CA ALA A 214 -4.97 6.21 4.38
C ALA A 214 -6.32 5.91 3.71
N PRO A 215 -6.46 4.90 2.82
CA PRO A 215 -7.75 4.54 2.24
C PRO A 215 -8.81 4.10 3.26
N LEU A 216 -8.39 3.54 4.39
CA LEU A 216 -9.31 3.11 5.46
C LEU A 216 -9.66 4.23 6.45
N GLY A 217 -9.02 5.40 6.35
CA GLY A 217 -9.36 6.57 7.16
C GLY A 217 -8.62 6.69 8.48
N GLY A 218 -7.45 6.06 8.61
CA GLY A 218 -6.55 6.19 9.75
C GLY A 218 -6.22 4.87 10.44
N VAL A 219 -5.27 4.93 11.37
CA VAL A 219 -4.78 3.75 12.12
C VAL A 219 -5.87 3.17 13.01
N GLY A 220 -6.60 4.02 13.73
CA GLY A 220 -7.68 3.57 14.62
C GLY A 220 -8.76 2.83 13.86
N ARG A 221 -9.17 3.35 12.70
CA ARG A 221 -10.19 2.71 11.86
C ARG A 221 -9.68 1.41 11.23
N LEU A 222 -8.42 1.38 10.76
CA LEU A 222 -7.81 0.17 10.23
C LEU A 222 -7.80 -0.94 11.30
N CYS A 223 -7.33 -0.68 12.51
CA CYS A 223 -7.34 -1.66 13.59
C CYS A 223 -8.75 -2.20 13.87
N GLY A 224 -9.75 -1.32 13.94
CA GLY A 224 -11.14 -1.72 14.13
C GLY A 224 -11.73 -2.56 12.99
N VAL A 225 -11.27 -2.36 11.74
CA VAL A 225 -11.64 -3.21 10.60
C VAL A 225 -10.98 -4.58 10.72
N VAL A 226 -9.68 -4.60 10.98
CA VAL A 226 -8.89 -5.85 11.14
C VAL A 226 -9.47 -6.75 12.23
N ASP A 227 -9.75 -6.19 13.40
CA ASP A 227 -10.33 -6.93 14.53
C ASP A 227 -11.65 -7.63 14.16
N LYS A 228 -12.46 -7.00 13.31
CA LYS A 228 -13.75 -7.54 12.88
C LYS A 228 -13.64 -8.51 11.71
N LEU A 229 -12.63 -8.37 10.86
CA LEU A 229 -12.43 -9.28 9.72
C LEU A 229 -12.05 -10.69 10.18
N GLY A 230 -11.24 -10.81 11.25
CA GLY A 230 -10.75 -12.10 11.75
C GLY A 230 -9.87 -12.86 10.75
N LEU A 231 -9.23 -12.13 9.80
CA LEU A 231 -8.30 -12.67 8.81
C LEU A 231 -6.87 -12.31 9.20
N ASP A 232 -5.91 -13.06 8.69
CA ASP A 232 -4.51 -12.65 8.72
C ASP A 232 -4.34 -11.32 7.96
N VAL A 233 -3.43 -10.47 8.43
CA VAL A 233 -3.27 -9.11 7.91
C VAL A 233 -1.91 -8.88 7.29
N THR A 234 -1.89 -8.17 6.17
CA THR A 234 -0.72 -7.50 5.61
C THR A 234 -1.04 -6.00 5.52
N VAL A 235 -0.35 -5.18 6.30
CA VAL A 235 -0.42 -3.73 6.13
C VAL A 235 0.46 -3.33 4.94
N ALA A 236 -0.07 -2.51 4.04
CA ALA A 236 0.64 -2.06 2.84
C ALA A 236 0.55 -0.54 2.68
N SER A 237 1.52 0.03 1.97
CA SER A 237 1.55 1.43 1.56
C SER A 237 0.65 1.68 0.35
N ALA A 238 0.17 2.89 0.23
CA ALA A 238 -0.45 3.42 -0.98
C ALA A 238 0.49 4.37 -1.73
N LEU A 239 1.81 4.09 -1.72
CA LEU A 239 2.88 4.99 -2.16
C LEU A 239 2.95 6.24 -1.25
N ASP A 240 2.90 6.00 0.05
CA ASP A 240 3.01 7.05 1.05
C ASP A 240 4.42 7.64 1.07
N THR A 241 4.53 8.94 1.39
CA THR A 241 5.82 9.58 1.65
C THR A 241 6.41 9.07 2.97
N ALA A 242 7.61 9.54 3.32
CA ALA A 242 8.22 9.26 4.62
C ALA A 242 7.29 9.58 5.81
N VAL A 243 6.39 10.57 5.67
CA VAL A 243 5.40 10.95 6.69
C VAL A 243 4.28 9.93 6.80
N GLY A 244 3.61 9.61 5.69
CA GLY A 244 2.50 8.65 5.70
C GLY A 244 2.95 7.23 6.08
N MET A 245 4.21 6.90 5.84
CA MET A 245 4.82 5.63 6.23
C MET A 245 4.78 5.39 7.75
N ASP A 246 4.81 6.44 8.57
CA ASP A 246 4.73 6.33 10.03
C ASP A 246 3.42 5.67 10.47
N ALA A 247 2.30 6.09 9.88
CA ALA A 247 0.99 5.50 10.15
C ALA A 247 0.94 4.02 9.73
N GLY A 248 1.55 3.69 8.58
CA GLY A 248 1.66 2.31 8.10
C GLY A 248 2.44 1.41 9.07
N LEU A 249 3.60 1.86 9.55
CA LEU A 249 4.43 1.13 10.50
C LEU A 249 3.74 0.93 11.86
N VAL A 250 3.05 1.97 12.36
CA VAL A 250 2.25 1.86 13.59
C VAL A 250 1.14 0.83 13.42
N ALA A 251 0.37 0.92 12.35
CA ALA A 251 -0.71 -0.03 12.06
C ALA A 251 -0.18 -1.47 11.94
N ALA A 252 0.93 -1.68 11.21
CA ALA A 252 1.55 -2.99 11.07
C ALA A 252 2.00 -3.58 12.41
N LYS A 253 2.53 -2.73 13.29
CA LYS A 253 2.95 -3.15 14.64
C LYS A 253 1.77 -3.54 15.52
N LEU A 254 0.71 -2.75 15.51
CA LEU A 254 -0.49 -2.96 16.35
C LEU A 254 -1.32 -4.16 15.88
N THR A 255 -1.39 -4.41 14.59
CA THR A 255 -2.19 -5.52 14.03
C THR A 255 -1.44 -6.85 13.95
N GLY A 256 -0.15 -6.90 14.27
CA GLY A 256 0.66 -8.11 14.08
C GLY A 256 0.79 -8.50 12.61
N SER A 257 0.88 -7.51 11.72
CA SER A 257 0.97 -7.72 10.26
C SER A 257 2.02 -8.76 9.88
N ARG A 258 1.72 -9.58 8.85
CA ARG A 258 2.74 -10.29 8.07
C ARG A 258 3.73 -9.26 7.52
N ALA A 259 4.85 -9.69 6.92
CA ALA A 259 5.82 -8.77 6.32
C ALA A 259 5.10 -7.65 5.55
N ALA A 260 5.21 -6.41 6.03
CA ALA A 260 4.39 -5.31 5.58
C ALA A 260 4.87 -4.74 4.24
N GLY A 261 3.96 -4.36 3.36
CA GLY A 261 4.26 -3.72 2.08
C GLY A 261 4.63 -2.25 2.24
N LEU A 262 5.59 -1.94 3.12
CA LEU A 262 5.93 -0.57 3.53
C LEU A 262 7.30 -0.08 3.03
N ALA A 263 8.09 -0.90 2.33
CA ALA A 263 9.37 -0.46 1.79
C ALA A 263 9.26 0.34 0.48
N THR A 264 8.13 0.97 0.20
CA THR A 264 7.83 1.69 -1.05
C THR A 264 8.61 3.00 -1.22
N GLN A 265 9.21 3.56 -0.16
CA GLN A 265 10.14 4.68 -0.27
C GLN A 265 11.33 4.37 -1.21
N ARG A 266 11.70 3.10 -1.36
CA ARG A 266 12.73 2.64 -2.30
C ARG A 266 12.35 2.82 -3.78
N LEU A 267 11.10 3.17 -4.06
CA LEU A 267 10.59 3.45 -5.40
C LEU A 267 10.68 4.94 -5.78
N PHE A 268 10.99 5.83 -4.82
CA PHE A 268 11.20 7.26 -5.08
C PHE A 268 12.66 7.56 -5.40
N VAL A 269 12.89 8.62 -6.18
CA VAL A 269 14.22 9.22 -6.36
C VAL A 269 14.57 10.01 -5.11
N GLU A 270 13.60 10.82 -4.64
CA GLU A 270 13.72 11.69 -3.48
C GLU A 270 12.43 11.68 -2.67
N ASP A 271 12.53 11.95 -1.38
CA ASP A 271 11.41 12.05 -0.44
C ASP A 271 11.65 13.23 0.51
N VAL A 272 10.64 13.63 1.24
CA VAL A 272 10.65 14.76 2.20
C VAL A 272 11.55 14.52 3.43
N ALA A 273 12.00 13.31 3.63
CA ALA A 273 13.00 12.93 4.63
C ALA A 273 13.95 11.87 4.05
N ALA A 274 15.05 11.62 4.75
CA ALA A 274 15.96 10.53 4.40
C ALA A 274 15.20 9.18 4.37
N PRO A 275 15.51 8.30 3.42
CA PRO A 275 14.89 6.97 3.37
C PRO A 275 15.09 6.22 4.69
N ARG A 276 14.02 5.66 5.22
CA ARG A 276 14.06 4.87 6.45
C ARG A 276 14.94 3.62 6.22
N PRO A 277 15.89 3.33 7.11
CA PRO A 277 16.72 2.14 6.98
C PRO A 277 15.89 0.86 7.00
N VAL A 278 16.25 -0.09 6.13
CA VAL A 278 15.81 -1.48 6.23
C VAL A 278 16.99 -2.27 6.78
N VAL A 279 16.85 -2.78 7.99
CA VAL A 279 17.86 -3.56 8.70
C VAL A 279 17.35 -4.99 8.86
N ASP A 280 18.06 -5.96 8.30
CA ASP A 280 17.65 -7.37 8.29
C ASP A 280 16.19 -7.58 7.89
N GLY A 281 15.77 -6.90 6.83
CA GLY A 281 14.39 -6.98 6.32
C GLY A 281 13.32 -6.31 7.18
N ARG A 282 13.71 -5.44 8.13
CA ARG A 282 12.82 -4.77 9.07
C ARG A 282 13.00 -3.26 9.03
N MET A 283 11.93 -2.54 9.34
CA MET A 283 11.91 -1.09 9.56
C MET A 283 11.53 -0.78 11.00
N GLU A 284 12.19 0.21 11.60
CA GLU A 284 11.88 0.66 12.94
C GLU A 284 10.63 1.56 12.94
N VAL A 285 9.78 1.37 13.94
CA VAL A 285 8.61 2.23 14.17
C VAL A 285 9.09 3.53 14.84
N THR A 286 9.20 4.58 14.04
CA THR A 286 9.61 5.92 14.48
C THR A 286 8.68 6.97 13.92
N ARG A 287 8.83 8.24 14.35
CA ARG A 287 8.12 9.39 13.80
C ARG A 287 9.04 10.19 12.89
N THR A 288 8.53 10.59 11.74
CA THR A 288 9.27 11.38 10.75
C THR A 288 8.93 12.85 10.88
N THR A 289 9.96 13.66 10.97
CA THR A 289 9.87 15.10 10.73
C THR A 289 10.48 15.39 9.37
N PRO A 290 9.74 15.97 8.42
CA PRO A 290 10.30 16.36 7.13
C PRO A 290 11.46 17.33 7.26
N ASP A 291 12.44 17.18 6.37
CA ASP A 291 13.54 18.13 6.24
C ASP A 291 13.03 19.43 5.58
N PRO A 292 13.20 20.60 6.20
CA PRO A 292 12.74 21.87 5.63
C PRO A 292 13.33 22.19 4.26
N ALA A 293 14.58 21.80 3.97
CA ALA A 293 15.20 22.01 2.67
C ALA A 293 14.51 21.14 1.60
N ARG A 294 14.25 19.86 1.91
CA ARG A 294 13.53 18.94 1.01
C ARG A 294 12.09 19.38 0.79
N LEU A 295 11.37 19.83 1.81
CA LEU A 295 10.04 20.43 1.66
C LEU A 295 10.04 21.62 0.69
N HIS A 296 11.10 22.45 0.75
CA HIS A 296 11.25 23.58 -0.16
C HIS A 296 11.57 23.15 -1.59
N GLU A 297 12.49 22.22 -1.77
CA GLU A 297 12.93 21.70 -3.08
C GLU A 297 11.82 20.94 -3.81
N LEU A 298 11.06 20.12 -3.08
CA LEU A 298 9.99 19.28 -3.62
C LEU A 298 8.62 20.00 -3.69
N ARG A 299 8.57 21.29 -3.33
CA ARG A 299 7.32 22.05 -3.29
C ARG A 299 6.62 22.09 -4.64
N ALA A 300 5.33 21.80 -4.62
CA ALA A 300 4.47 21.98 -5.79
C ALA A 300 4.37 23.44 -6.25
N GLY A 301 4.24 23.65 -7.56
CA GLY A 301 3.94 24.96 -8.12
C GLY A 301 2.58 25.50 -7.64
N GLU A 302 2.37 26.82 -7.73
CA GLU A 302 1.21 27.52 -7.17
C GLU A 302 -0.13 26.93 -7.65
N GLN A 303 -0.30 26.78 -8.95
CA GLN A 303 -1.52 26.21 -9.54
C GLN A 303 -1.85 24.81 -8.97
N ARG A 304 -0.82 23.98 -8.79
CA ARG A 304 -1.00 22.62 -8.29
C ARG A 304 -1.28 22.60 -6.80
N ARG A 305 -0.64 23.48 -6.03
CA ARG A 305 -0.92 23.71 -4.61
C ARG A 305 -2.40 24.13 -4.41
N ASP A 306 -2.88 25.08 -5.20
CA ASP A 306 -4.26 25.58 -5.09
C ASP A 306 -5.29 24.49 -5.41
N TRP A 307 -4.98 23.60 -6.38
CA TRP A 307 -5.79 22.42 -6.68
C TRP A 307 -5.88 21.48 -5.45
N TRP A 308 -4.76 21.22 -4.78
CA TRP A 308 -4.74 20.41 -3.56
C TRP A 308 -5.50 21.06 -2.40
N TYR A 309 -5.42 22.37 -2.27
CA TYR A 309 -6.16 23.12 -1.27
C TYR A 309 -7.68 23.06 -1.51
N GLN A 310 -8.11 23.16 -2.77
CA GLN A 310 -9.52 22.99 -3.10
C GLN A 310 -9.96 21.55 -2.81
N ARG A 311 -9.13 20.56 -3.14
CA ARG A 311 -9.42 19.15 -2.86
C ARG A 311 -9.60 18.85 -1.36
N VAL A 312 -8.84 19.50 -0.47
CA VAL A 312 -9.07 19.41 0.98
C VAL A 312 -10.46 19.91 1.33
N ARG A 313 -10.88 21.07 0.80
CA ARG A 313 -12.21 21.63 1.06
C ARG A 313 -13.30 20.68 0.58
N ASP A 314 -13.18 20.19 -0.65
CA ASP A 314 -14.16 19.28 -1.24
C ASP A 314 -14.28 17.96 -0.45
N CYS A 315 -13.18 17.44 0.11
CA CYS A 315 -13.19 16.21 0.90
C CYS A 315 -13.76 16.41 2.32
N LEU A 316 -13.65 17.59 2.90
CA LEU A 316 -14.20 17.88 4.24
C LEU A 316 -15.72 17.72 4.30
N ASP A 317 -16.43 17.94 3.20
CA ASP A 317 -17.88 17.78 3.13
C ASP A 317 -18.33 16.31 3.27
N PHE A 318 -17.40 15.36 3.21
CA PHE A 318 -17.63 13.92 3.33
C PHE A 318 -17.09 13.32 4.64
N LEU A 319 -16.55 14.11 5.57
CA LEU A 319 -16.10 13.70 6.90
C LEU A 319 -17.17 14.00 7.98
#